data_9ceb6b5473c24911d274d60c6e05b014
#
_entry.id   9ceb6b5473c24911d274d60c6e05b014
#
_cell.length_a   1.000
_cell.length_b   1.000
_cell.length_c   1.000
_cell.angle_alpha   90.00
_cell.angle_beta   90.00
_cell.angle_gamma   90.00
#
_symmetry.space_group_name_H-M   'P 1'
#
loop_
_entity.id
_entity.type
_entity.pdbx_description
1 polymer ?
#
loop_
_entity_poly.entity_id
_entity_poly.type
_entity_poly.pdbx_seq_one_letter_code
_entity_poly.pdbx_strand_id
1 'polypeptide(L)'
;TSTLGFDKKDIRTGHFADTYTLDGAGNYSLADATNHSDVNWSWENTLAYSFTLGKHNLSLMAGNALYKNVAEEYKGAGHNLISSTMLFYNLGGLQDSQQISSSYVQTTMASFFGRINYKFNEKYLMTVTLRQDGSSVLAKDHQWGVFPSVALAWRMNEENFLKNVEQLSNLKLRLSYGISGNSAVSAYQTQGGLGKTMYAYLINNTENGAYGYYPALTPNYNLGWEKTATANIGIDFGFFNNRISGSLDIYQQKTSDLLMQKKVPSSTGYSLAWDNVGKTENKGVELVINTQNFNQKDFSWNTDYTFTLNREKIT
;
A
#
# COMPACT_ATOMS: atom_id res chain seq x y z
N THR A 1 25.47 0.03 -1.51
CA THR A 1 24.82 -1.27 -1.19
C THR A 1 24.03 -1.72 -2.39
N SER A 2 24.10 -3.00 -2.71
CA SER A 2 23.22 -3.66 -3.69
C SER A 2 22.57 -4.85 -2.98
N THR A 3 21.26 -4.93 -3.03
CA THR A 3 20.48 -5.98 -2.36
C THR A 3 19.57 -6.65 -3.37
N LEU A 4 19.66 -7.96 -3.50
CA LEU A 4 18.76 -8.79 -4.28
C LEU A 4 17.87 -9.60 -3.32
N GLY A 5 16.56 -9.45 -3.43
CA GLY A 5 15.58 -10.23 -2.70
C GLY A 5 14.86 -11.20 -3.62
N PHE A 6 14.61 -12.39 -3.15
CA PHE A 6 13.78 -13.38 -3.81
C PHE A 6 12.93 -14.11 -2.77
N ASP A 7 11.63 -14.18 -3.04
CA ASP A 7 10.67 -14.92 -2.22
C ASP A 7 9.76 -15.73 -3.12
N LYS A 8 9.56 -17.00 -2.78
CA LYS A 8 8.62 -17.88 -3.46
C LYS A 8 7.71 -18.54 -2.44
N LYS A 9 6.42 -18.39 -2.64
CA LYS A 9 5.38 -18.98 -1.79
C LYS A 9 4.48 -19.86 -2.64
N ASP A 10 4.44 -21.15 -2.32
CA ASP A 10 3.51 -22.10 -2.93
C ASP A 10 2.49 -22.53 -1.86
N ILE A 11 1.21 -22.32 -2.14
CA ILE A 11 0.11 -22.68 -1.25
C ILE A 11 -0.76 -23.70 -1.98
N ARG A 12 -0.96 -24.84 -1.38
CA ARG A 12 -1.96 -25.81 -1.81
C ARG A 12 -3.07 -25.86 -0.77
N THR A 13 -4.28 -25.60 -1.19
CA THR A 13 -5.49 -25.80 -0.39
C THR A 13 -6.35 -26.86 -1.02
N GLY A 14 -7.02 -27.65 -0.20
CA GLY A 14 -8.00 -28.62 -0.65
C GLY A 14 -9.15 -28.64 0.32
N HIS A 15 -10.36 -28.72 -0.20
CA HIS A 15 -11.58 -28.81 0.56
C HIS A 15 -12.41 -29.97 0.07
N PHE A 16 -13.00 -30.70 1.00
CA PHE A 16 -13.95 -31.76 0.74
C PHE A 16 -15.11 -31.65 1.73
N ALA A 17 -16.33 -31.72 1.20
CA ALA A 17 -17.55 -31.79 1.99
C ALA A 17 -18.39 -32.98 1.51
N ASP A 18 -18.77 -33.85 2.45
CA ASP A 18 -19.64 -34.97 2.15
C ASP A 18 -21.12 -34.52 2.09
N THR A 19 -21.97 -35.36 1.48
CA THR A 19 -23.42 -35.14 1.36
C THR A 19 -24.11 -34.83 2.68
N TYR A 20 -23.58 -35.28 3.80
CA TYR A 20 -24.13 -35.08 5.14
C TYR A 20 -23.65 -33.80 5.82
N THR A 21 -22.82 -33.00 5.17
CA THR A 21 -22.34 -31.72 5.70
C THR A 21 -23.26 -30.57 5.28
N LEU A 22 -23.12 -29.43 5.96
CA LEU A 22 -23.85 -28.19 5.57
C LEU A 22 -23.49 -27.76 4.14
N ASP A 23 -22.22 -27.88 3.74
CA ASP A 23 -21.75 -27.48 2.42
C ASP A 23 -22.26 -28.45 1.31
N GLY A 24 -22.42 -29.73 1.62
CA GLY A 24 -23.03 -30.70 0.72
C GLY A 24 -24.57 -30.59 0.64
N ALA A 25 -25.17 -29.87 1.57
CA ALA A 25 -26.62 -29.60 1.66
C ALA A 25 -27.52 -30.87 1.55
N GLY A 26 -26.98 -32.03 1.89
CA GLY A 26 -27.67 -33.32 1.81
C GLY A 26 -27.88 -33.90 0.39
N ASN A 27 -27.40 -33.22 -0.66
CA ASN A 27 -27.68 -33.54 -2.05
C ASN A 27 -26.46 -34.05 -2.83
N TYR A 28 -25.24 -33.56 -2.54
CA TYR A 28 -24.03 -33.94 -3.28
C TYR A 28 -22.79 -33.80 -2.40
N SER A 29 -21.74 -34.52 -2.74
CA SER A 29 -20.41 -34.25 -2.22
C SER A 29 -19.72 -33.18 -3.05
N LEU A 30 -18.92 -32.31 -2.38
CA LEU A 30 -18.16 -31.27 -3.00
C LEU A 30 -16.67 -31.50 -2.78
N ALA A 31 -15.86 -31.34 -3.80
CA ALA A 31 -14.42 -31.32 -3.66
C ALA A 31 -13.82 -30.21 -4.50
N ASP A 32 -12.86 -29.47 -3.93
CA ASP A 32 -12.02 -28.54 -4.66
C ASP A 32 -10.56 -28.58 -4.19
N ALA A 33 -9.67 -28.23 -5.10
CA ALA A 33 -8.28 -28.02 -4.80
C ALA A 33 -7.77 -26.80 -5.56
N THR A 34 -7.00 -25.97 -4.87
CA THR A 34 -6.36 -24.78 -5.43
C THR A 34 -4.86 -24.88 -5.19
N ASN A 35 -4.08 -24.59 -6.22
CA ASN A 35 -2.64 -24.38 -6.13
C ASN A 35 -2.34 -22.94 -6.50
N HIS A 36 -1.78 -22.19 -5.56
CA HIS A 36 -1.40 -20.80 -5.71
C HIS A 36 0.11 -20.68 -5.56
N SER A 37 0.77 -20.09 -6.55
CA SER A 37 2.20 -19.80 -6.54
C SER A 37 2.41 -18.28 -6.64
N ASP A 38 3.17 -17.73 -5.74
CA ASP A 38 3.52 -16.30 -5.69
C ASP A 38 5.04 -16.17 -5.68
N VAL A 39 5.58 -15.51 -6.69
CA VAL A 39 7.01 -15.29 -6.88
C VAL A 39 7.31 -13.81 -6.87
N ASN A 40 8.08 -13.38 -5.87
CA ASN A 40 8.51 -12.01 -5.70
C ASN A 40 10.01 -11.91 -5.87
N TRP A 41 10.48 -10.93 -6.61
CA TRP A 41 11.86 -10.54 -6.57
C TRP A 41 12.00 -9.01 -6.52
N SER A 42 13.06 -8.58 -5.87
CA SER A 42 13.44 -7.18 -5.76
C SER A 42 14.93 -7.01 -6.00
N TRP A 43 15.30 -5.90 -6.61
CA TRP A 43 16.68 -5.47 -6.73
C TRP A 43 16.80 -4.00 -6.41
N GLU A 44 17.51 -3.72 -5.32
CA GLU A 44 17.68 -2.38 -4.79
C GLU A 44 19.15 -2.00 -4.75
N ASN A 45 19.46 -0.82 -5.25
CA ASN A 45 20.80 -0.28 -5.21
C ASN A 45 20.78 1.10 -4.59
N THR A 46 21.71 1.34 -3.66
CA THR A 46 21.90 2.65 -3.03
C THR A 46 23.37 3.01 -3.01
N LEU A 47 23.66 4.26 -3.39
CA LEU A 47 24.93 4.91 -3.21
C LEU A 47 24.75 6.04 -2.22
N ALA A 48 25.53 6.06 -1.17
CA ALA A 48 25.52 7.12 -0.17
C ALA A 48 26.94 7.67 0.02
N TYR A 49 27.04 8.99 0.12
CA TYR A 49 28.29 9.68 0.40
C TYR A 49 28.04 10.78 1.42
N SER A 50 28.86 10.82 2.47
CA SER A 50 28.75 11.83 3.52
C SER A 50 30.10 12.48 3.77
N PHE A 51 30.11 13.78 3.94
CA PHE A 51 31.31 14.54 4.27
C PHE A 51 31.00 15.72 5.18
N THR A 52 32.02 16.16 5.91
CA THR A 52 31.96 17.31 6.80
C THR A 52 33.02 18.33 6.37
N LEU A 53 32.59 19.58 6.20
CA LEU A 53 33.47 20.70 5.91
C LEU A 53 33.21 21.82 6.93
N GLY A 54 34.06 21.89 7.95
CA GLY A 54 33.89 22.80 9.06
C GLY A 54 32.54 22.57 9.78
N LYS A 55 31.65 23.56 9.71
CA LYS A 55 30.31 23.49 10.30
C LYS A 55 29.24 22.87 9.39
N HIS A 56 29.60 22.47 8.19
CA HIS A 56 28.70 21.91 7.18
C HIS A 56 28.82 20.39 7.15
N ASN A 57 27.73 19.70 7.44
CA ASN A 57 27.61 18.26 7.27
C ASN A 57 26.66 17.98 6.13
N LEU A 58 27.09 17.25 5.11
CA LEU A 58 26.30 16.88 3.95
C LEU A 58 26.28 15.37 3.78
N SER A 59 25.10 14.80 3.58
CA SER A 59 24.92 13.42 3.20
C SER A 59 24.05 13.34 1.96
N LEU A 60 24.59 12.73 0.92
CA LEU A 60 23.94 12.52 -0.37
C LEU A 60 23.61 11.05 -0.51
N MET A 61 22.44 10.74 -1.01
CA MET A 61 22.04 9.38 -1.35
C MET A 61 21.32 9.39 -2.69
N ALA A 62 21.65 8.43 -3.54
CA ALA A 62 20.91 8.15 -4.76
C ALA A 62 20.72 6.63 -4.90
N GLY A 63 19.63 6.20 -5.50
CA GLY A 63 19.37 4.79 -5.67
C GLY A 63 18.26 4.50 -6.65
N ASN A 64 18.12 3.21 -6.93
CA ASN A 64 17.01 2.66 -7.68
C ASN A 64 16.50 1.38 -7.02
N ALA A 65 15.24 1.07 -7.25
CA ALA A 65 14.62 -0.17 -6.83
C ALA A 65 13.73 -0.73 -7.95
N LEU A 66 13.84 -2.03 -8.18
CA LEU A 66 13.02 -2.76 -9.15
C LEU A 66 12.30 -3.88 -8.41
N TYR A 67 11.00 -4.01 -8.64
CA TYR A 67 10.16 -5.04 -8.04
C TYR A 67 9.36 -5.75 -9.12
N LYS A 68 9.23 -7.05 -8.99
CA LYS A 68 8.34 -7.85 -9.81
C LYS A 68 7.66 -8.89 -8.92
N ASN A 69 6.34 -8.98 -9.05
CA ASN A 69 5.51 -10.03 -8.48
C ASN A 69 4.86 -10.80 -9.63
N VAL A 70 4.82 -12.12 -9.52
CA VAL A 70 4.08 -13.02 -10.41
C VAL A 70 3.27 -13.95 -9.55
N ALA A 71 1.95 -13.87 -9.66
CA ALA A 71 1.02 -14.74 -8.98
C ALA A 71 0.28 -15.63 -10.00
N GLU A 72 0.32 -16.93 -9.79
CA GLU A 72 -0.38 -17.93 -10.59
C GLU A 72 -1.31 -18.76 -9.71
N GLU A 73 -2.49 -19.02 -10.21
CA GLU A 73 -3.46 -19.85 -9.51
C GLU A 73 -4.10 -20.87 -10.48
N TYR A 74 -4.20 -22.09 -10.02
CA TYR A 74 -4.90 -23.18 -10.69
C TYR A 74 -5.92 -23.76 -9.72
N LYS A 75 -7.18 -23.84 -10.11
CA LYS A 75 -8.27 -24.38 -9.30
C LYS A 75 -9.06 -25.41 -10.08
N GLY A 76 -9.30 -26.54 -9.45
CA GLY A 76 -10.26 -27.55 -9.88
C GLY A 76 -11.34 -27.69 -8.80
N ALA A 77 -12.60 -27.84 -9.21
CA ALA A 77 -13.74 -28.05 -8.32
C ALA A 77 -14.81 -28.85 -9.02
N GLY A 78 -15.72 -29.46 -8.25
CA GLY A 78 -16.90 -30.13 -8.77
C GLY A 78 -17.66 -30.89 -7.70
N HIS A 79 -18.70 -31.61 -8.14
CA HIS A 79 -19.62 -32.30 -7.26
C HIS A 79 -19.64 -33.83 -7.54
N ASN A 80 -20.24 -34.59 -6.61
CA ASN A 80 -20.51 -36.02 -6.72
C ASN A 80 -19.23 -36.84 -6.96
N LEU A 81 -18.35 -36.87 -5.97
CA LEU A 81 -17.16 -37.70 -6.01
C LEU A 81 -17.58 -39.17 -5.95
N ILE A 82 -16.98 -40.01 -6.80
CA ILE A 82 -17.28 -41.47 -6.88
C ILE A 82 -17.16 -42.16 -5.51
N SER A 83 -16.18 -41.75 -4.71
CA SER A 83 -15.96 -42.24 -3.36
C SER A 83 -15.48 -41.12 -2.45
N SER A 84 -16.10 -40.97 -1.30
CA SER A 84 -15.72 -39.97 -0.29
C SER A 84 -14.31 -40.17 0.29
N THR A 85 -13.77 -41.39 0.18
CA THR A 85 -12.41 -41.70 0.63
C THR A 85 -11.32 -41.04 -0.20
N MET A 86 -11.65 -40.59 -1.42
CA MET A 86 -10.71 -39.88 -2.29
C MET A 86 -10.48 -38.42 -1.85
N LEU A 87 -11.41 -37.85 -1.08
CA LEU A 87 -11.40 -36.45 -0.64
C LEU A 87 -11.16 -35.51 -1.84
N PHE A 88 -10.28 -34.51 -1.67
CA PHE A 88 -9.87 -33.57 -2.73
C PHE A 88 -8.64 -34.05 -3.53
N TYR A 89 -8.11 -35.22 -3.27
CA TYR A 89 -6.89 -35.72 -3.93
C TYR A 89 -7.12 -36.26 -5.34
N ASN A 90 -8.36 -36.59 -5.70
CA ASN A 90 -8.71 -37.07 -7.05
C ASN A 90 -9.93 -36.32 -7.59
N LEU A 91 -9.70 -35.11 -8.09
CA LEU A 91 -10.76 -34.31 -8.72
C LEU A 91 -11.26 -34.90 -10.05
N GLY A 92 -10.50 -35.81 -10.68
CA GLY A 92 -10.94 -36.55 -11.86
C GLY A 92 -12.09 -37.54 -11.56
N GLY A 93 -12.34 -37.88 -10.29
CA GLY A 93 -13.46 -38.69 -9.84
C GLY A 93 -14.78 -37.95 -9.64
N LEU A 94 -14.80 -36.63 -9.85
CA LEU A 94 -16.01 -35.79 -9.79
C LEU A 94 -16.89 -36.10 -11.01
N GLN A 95 -18.19 -36.27 -10.79
CA GLN A 95 -19.14 -36.66 -11.85
C GLN A 95 -19.91 -35.48 -12.40
N ASP A 96 -20.11 -34.44 -11.58
CA ASP A 96 -20.95 -33.30 -11.92
C ASP A 96 -20.25 -31.95 -11.67
N SER A 97 -20.69 -30.94 -12.43
CA SER A 97 -20.27 -29.54 -12.25
C SER A 97 -18.75 -29.32 -12.21
N GLN A 98 -18.01 -30.09 -12.99
CA GLN A 98 -16.55 -29.96 -13.07
C GLN A 98 -16.18 -28.59 -13.60
N GLN A 99 -15.37 -27.88 -12.84
CA GLN A 99 -14.86 -26.55 -13.18
C GLN A 99 -13.35 -26.54 -13.06
N ILE A 100 -12.69 -26.00 -14.07
CA ILE A 100 -11.26 -25.74 -14.07
C ILE A 100 -11.08 -24.26 -14.35
N SER A 101 -10.30 -23.60 -13.54
CA SER A 101 -9.92 -22.19 -13.73
C SER A 101 -8.44 -21.98 -13.48
N SER A 102 -7.88 -20.99 -14.14
CA SER A 102 -6.53 -20.53 -13.88
C SER A 102 -6.45 -19.02 -14.02
N SER A 103 -5.53 -18.42 -13.29
CA SER A 103 -5.22 -17.02 -13.41
C SER A 103 -3.71 -16.79 -13.40
N TYR A 104 -3.27 -15.75 -14.10
CA TYR A 104 -1.90 -15.26 -14.11
C TYR A 104 -1.93 -13.77 -13.93
N VAL A 105 -1.23 -13.28 -12.90
CA VAL A 105 -1.15 -11.85 -12.59
C VAL A 105 0.31 -11.47 -12.43
N GLN A 106 0.77 -10.48 -13.21
CA GLN A 106 2.10 -9.93 -13.09
C GLN A 106 2.03 -8.44 -12.80
N THR A 107 2.76 -8.00 -11.78
CA THR A 107 2.96 -6.58 -11.48
C THR A 107 4.44 -6.25 -11.42
N THR A 108 4.80 -5.07 -11.87
CA THR A 108 6.17 -4.55 -11.81
C THR A 108 6.16 -3.11 -11.30
N MET A 109 7.21 -2.75 -10.57
CA MET A 109 7.45 -1.40 -10.10
C MET A 109 8.93 -1.05 -10.28
N ALA A 110 9.19 0.15 -10.77
CA ALA A 110 10.53 0.70 -10.90
C ALA A 110 10.58 2.06 -10.21
N SER A 111 11.62 2.29 -9.42
CA SER A 111 11.77 3.49 -8.61
C SER A 111 13.18 4.05 -8.76
N PHE A 112 13.30 5.38 -8.86
CA PHE A 112 14.54 6.12 -8.80
C PHE A 112 14.40 7.20 -7.72
N PHE A 113 15.38 7.34 -6.86
CA PHE A 113 15.31 8.29 -5.76
C PHE A 113 16.65 8.93 -5.44
N GLY A 114 16.56 10.16 -4.95
CA GLY A 114 17.70 10.90 -4.41
C GLY A 114 17.32 11.63 -3.15
N ARG A 115 18.26 11.75 -2.21
CA ARG A 115 18.09 12.47 -0.95
C ARG A 115 19.34 13.27 -0.63
N ILE A 116 19.12 14.48 -0.18
CA ILE A 116 20.15 15.38 0.37
C ILE A 116 19.78 15.66 1.82
N ASN A 117 20.66 15.31 2.75
CA ASN A 117 20.58 15.77 4.12
C ASN A 117 21.70 16.77 4.34
N TYR A 118 21.34 17.95 4.78
CA TYR A 118 22.27 19.03 5.09
C TYR A 118 22.06 19.49 6.52
N LYS A 119 23.16 19.66 7.25
CA LYS A 119 23.18 20.14 8.61
C LYS A 119 24.26 21.22 8.75
N PHE A 120 23.83 22.38 9.20
CA PHE A 120 24.72 23.52 9.44
C PHE A 120 24.83 23.81 10.93
N ASN A 121 26.07 23.81 11.42
CA ASN A 121 26.43 24.15 12.79
C ASN A 121 25.63 23.36 13.85
N GLU A 122 25.22 22.13 13.54
CA GLU A 122 24.35 21.27 14.36
C GLU A 122 22.98 21.89 14.72
N LYS A 123 22.64 23.07 14.18
CA LYS A 123 21.47 23.86 14.51
C LYS A 123 20.38 23.81 13.44
N TYR A 124 20.78 23.97 12.18
CA TYR A 124 19.87 24.05 11.04
C TYR A 124 19.99 22.77 10.24
N LEU A 125 18.87 22.07 10.09
CA LEU A 125 18.81 20.81 9.36
C LEU A 125 17.86 20.94 8.18
N MET A 126 18.25 20.40 7.04
CA MET A 126 17.42 20.33 5.84
C MET A 126 17.52 18.94 5.22
N THR A 127 16.39 18.39 4.85
CA THR A 127 16.31 17.17 4.04
C THR A 127 15.50 17.48 2.79
N VAL A 128 16.04 17.14 1.63
CA VAL A 128 15.32 17.19 0.35
C VAL A 128 15.34 15.79 -0.25
N THR A 129 14.17 15.29 -0.63
CA THR A 129 14.04 13.99 -1.30
C THR A 129 13.26 14.17 -2.59
N LEU A 130 13.72 13.53 -3.65
CA LEU A 130 13.00 13.37 -4.89
C LEU A 130 12.90 11.89 -5.19
N ARG A 131 11.67 11.41 -5.45
CA ARG A 131 11.41 10.03 -5.85
C ARG A 131 10.55 10.00 -7.10
N GLN A 132 10.92 9.17 -8.05
CA GLN A 132 10.13 8.87 -9.22
C GLN A 132 9.81 7.37 -9.22
N ASP A 133 8.54 7.04 -9.27
CA ASP A 133 8.05 5.66 -9.26
C ASP A 133 7.23 5.38 -10.50
N GLY A 134 7.43 4.20 -11.10
CA GLY A 134 6.67 3.71 -12.21
C GLY A 134 5.99 2.39 -11.86
N SER A 135 4.66 2.30 -12.04
CA SER A 135 3.86 1.13 -11.71
C SER A 135 3.13 0.59 -12.93
N SER A 136 3.25 -0.73 -13.17
CA SER A 136 2.61 -1.41 -14.30
C SER A 136 1.09 -1.54 -14.19
N VAL A 137 0.51 -1.30 -13.00
CA VAL A 137 -0.94 -1.39 -12.78
C VAL A 137 -1.70 -0.17 -13.30
N LEU A 138 -0.99 0.94 -13.55
CA LEU A 138 -1.55 2.17 -14.09
C LEU A 138 -1.53 2.19 -15.63
N ALA A 139 -2.26 3.14 -16.22
CA ALA A 139 -2.35 3.28 -17.66
C ALA A 139 -0.98 3.62 -18.27
N LYS A 140 -0.70 3.12 -19.48
CA LYS A 140 0.62 3.13 -20.14
C LYS A 140 1.32 4.50 -20.10
N ASP A 141 0.59 5.59 -20.33
CA ASP A 141 1.16 6.94 -20.36
C ASP A 141 1.10 7.65 -18.99
N HIS A 142 0.55 7.00 -17.96
CA HIS A 142 0.37 7.51 -16.60
C HIS A 142 1.06 6.66 -15.52
N GLN A 143 1.94 5.74 -15.94
CA GLN A 143 2.63 4.83 -15.03
C GLN A 143 3.61 5.54 -14.09
N TRP A 144 4.20 6.66 -14.53
CA TRP A 144 5.25 7.37 -13.80
C TRP A 144 4.69 8.52 -12.96
N GLY A 145 5.05 8.53 -11.67
CA GLY A 145 4.79 9.60 -10.74
C GLY A 145 6.07 10.19 -10.16
N VAL A 146 6.06 11.50 -9.83
CA VAL A 146 7.18 12.17 -9.18
C VAL A 146 6.73 12.70 -7.84
N PHE A 147 7.48 12.39 -6.78
CA PHE A 147 7.14 12.61 -5.38
C PHE A 147 8.26 13.37 -4.67
N PRO A 148 8.23 14.70 -4.72
CA PRO A 148 9.18 15.53 -3.99
C PRO A 148 8.81 15.68 -2.52
N SER A 149 9.81 15.87 -1.66
CA SER A 149 9.62 16.28 -0.27
C SER A 149 10.77 17.16 0.23
N VAL A 150 10.42 18.06 1.14
CA VAL A 150 11.38 18.92 1.85
C VAL A 150 11.01 18.95 3.32
N ALA A 151 12.03 18.85 4.18
CA ALA A 151 11.89 19.01 5.62
C ALA A 151 13.00 19.95 6.13
N LEU A 152 12.61 20.87 6.99
CA LEU A 152 13.49 21.80 7.68
C LEU A 152 13.34 21.60 9.17
N ALA A 153 14.45 21.69 9.90
CA ALA A 153 14.41 21.69 11.36
C ALA A 153 15.44 22.67 11.93
N TRP A 154 15.02 23.36 12.99
CA TRP A 154 15.83 24.32 13.70
C TRP A 154 15.92 23.95 15.18
N ARG A 155 17.13 23.63 15.64
CA ARG A 155 17.42 23.35 17.04
C ARG A 155 17.60 24.68 17.78
N MET A 156 16.51 25.22 18.28
CA MET A 156 16.48 26.53 18.93
C MET A 156 17.26 26.55 20.26
N ASN A 157 17.28 25.41 20.96
CA ASN A 157 18.03 25.26 22.21
C ASN A 157 19.54 25.47 22.03
N GLU A 158 20.07 25.31 20.82
CA GLU A 158 21.51 25.53 20.53
C GLU A 158 21.84 27.01 20.23
N GLU A 159 20.84 27.88 20.19
CA GLU A 159 21.04 29.30 19.93
C GLU A 159 21.52 30.02 21.17
N ASN A 160 22.34 31.08 20.97
CA ASN A 160 22.97 31.80 22.06
C ASN A 160 21.97 32.43 23.05
N PHE A 161 20.76 32.74 22.58
CA PHE A 161 19.70 33.31 23.42
C PHE A 161 18.94 32.30 24.27
N LEU A 162 19.03 30.98 23.95
CA LEU A 162 18.42 29.92 24.72
C LEU A 162 19.42 28.96 25.38
N LYS A 163 20.68 28.98 24.95
CA LYS A 163 21.72 28.06 25.40
C LYS A 163 21.95 28.08 26.92
N ASN A 164 21.70 29.19 27.59
CA ASN A 164 21.92 29.37 29.02
C ASN A 164 20.64 29.14 29.86
N VAL A 165 19.53 28.67 29.25
CA VAL A 165 18.29 28.36 29.95
C VAL A 165 18.40 26.91 30.47
N GLU A 166 18.83 26.77 31.74
CA GLU A 166 19.11 25.45 32.36
C GLU A 166 17.91 24.54 32.38
N GLN A 167 16.70 25.06 32.42
CA GLN A 167 15.46 24.28 32.42
C GLN A 167 15.13 23.71 31.06
N LEU A 168 15.66 24.28 29.96
CA LEU A 168 15.35 23.88 28.60
C LEU A 168 16.38 22.88 28.09
N SER A 169 16.00 21.63 27.97
CA SER A 169 16.87 20.53 27.50
C SER A 169 16.82 20.37 25.97
N ASN A 170 15.67 20.59 25.37
CA ASN A 170 15.46 20.50 23.93
C ASN A 170 14.35 21.44 23.48
N LEU A 171 14.59 22.14 22.39
CA LEU A 171 13.55 22.90 21.68
C LEU A 171 13.88 22.90 20.20
N LYS A 172 13.04 22.21 19.40
CA LYS A 172 13.27 22.08 17.97
C LYS A 172 12.00 22.37 17.19
N LEU A 173 12.05 23.32 16.29
CA LEU A 173 11.00 23.60 15.33
C LEU A 173 11.19 22.73 14.08
N ARG A 174 10.11 22.12 13.57
CA ARG A 174 10.10 21.31 12.36
C ARG A 174 9.06 21.82 11.39
N LEU A 175 9.43 21.88 10.11
CA LEU A 175 8.55 22.22 9.00
C LEU A 175 8.75 21.18 7.91
N SER A 176 7.70 20.63 7.36
CA SER A 176 7.83 19.71 6.24
C SER A 176 6.68 19.85 5.25
N TYR A 177 7.00 19.59 4.01
CA TYR A 177 6.05 19.45 2.91
C TYR A 177 6.49 18.31 2.01
N GLY A 178 5.55 17.46 1.61
CA GLY A 178 5.86 16.36 0.72
C GLY A 178 4.63 15.85 -0.02
N ILE A 179 4.88 15.22 -1.15
CA ILE A 179 3.86 14.55 -1.95
C ILE A 179 4.18 13.06 -1.94
N SER A 180 3.20 12.24 -1.62
CA SER A 180 3.24 10.78 -1.76
C SER A 180 2.25 10.31 -2.81
N GLY A 181 2.56 9.19 -3.47
CA GLY A 181 1.72 8.55 -4.46
C GLY A 181 1.12 7.26 -3.95
N ASN A 182 -0.07 6.93 -4.46
CA ASN A 182 -0.71 5.65 -4.29
C ASN A 182 -1.15 5.11 -5.66
N SER A 183 -0.86 3.84 -5.95
CA SER A 183 -1.26 3.12 -7.17
C SER A 183 -2.03 1.83 -6.83
N ALA A 184 -2.76 1.81 -5.72
CA ALA A 184 -3.46 0.64 -5.19
C ALA A 184 -4.69 0.28 -6.02
N VAL A 185 -4.46 -0.19 -7.24
CA VAL A 185 -5.44 -0.84 -8.11
C VAL A 185 -4.92 -2.23 -8.51
N SER A 186 -5.84 -3.16 -8.75
CA SER A 186 -5.44 -4.48 -9.23
C SER A 186 -4.84 -4.39 -10.64
N ALA A 187 -3.99 -5.34 -10.98
CA ALA A 187 -3.42 -5.43 -12.31
C ALA A 187 -4.52 -5.49 -13.39
N TYR A 188 -4.20 -4.94 -14.57
CA TYR A 188 -5.03 -4.99 -15.79
C TYR A 188 -6.34 -4.20 -15.73
N GLN A 189 -6.64 -3.49 -14.63
CA GLN A 189 -7.88 -2.70 -14.50
C GLN A 189 -8.00 -1.58 -15.53
N THR A 190 -6.87 -1.15 -16.09
CA THR A 190 -6.83 -0.08 -17.11
C THR A 190 -7.15 -0.54 -18.52
N GLN A 191 -7.05 -1.85 -18.79
CA GLN A 191 -7.11 -2.41 -20.14
C GLN A 191 -8.50 -2.86 -20.56
N GLY A 192 -9.45 -2.93 -19.62
CA GLY A 192 -10.73 -3.57 -19.83
C GLY A 192 -10.66 -5.09 -19.73
N GLY A 193 -11.79 -5.72 -19.69
CA GLY A 193 -11.91 -7.17 -19.57
C GLY A 193 -13.16 -7.73 -20.24
N LEU A 194 -13.09 -9.00 -20.64
CA LEU A 194 -14.23 -9.74 -21.16
C LEU A 194 -14.75 -10.70 -20.09
N GLY A 195 -16.04 -10.66 -19.86
CA GLY A 195 -16.77 -11.68 -19.12
C GLY A 195 -17.23 -12.79 -20.05
N LYS A 196 -17.30 -14.02 -19.53
CA LYS A 196 -17.85 -15.16 -20.24
C LYS A 196 -19.20 -15.51 -19.62
N THR A 197 -20.19 -15.71 -20.46
CA THR A 197 -21.49 -16.22 -20.04
C THR A 197 -21.94 -17.33 -20.97
N MET A 198 -22.77 -18.21 -20.46
CA MET A 198 -23.38 -19.25 -21.25
C MET A 198 -24.83 -18.86 -21.53
N TYR A 199 -25.19 -18.79 -22.80
CA TYR A 199 -26.57 -18.61 -23.25
C TYR A 199 -27.12 -19.96 -23.67
N ALA A 200 -28.25 -20.36 -23.10
CA ALA A 200 -28.98 -21.49 -23.57
C ALA A 200 -29.79 -21.12 -24.81
N TYR A 201 -29.50 -21.72 -25.95
CA TYR A 201 -30.29 -21.60 -27.17
C TYR A 201 -30.99 -22.91 -27.45
N LEU A 202 -32.28 -22.88 -27.68
CA LEU A 202 -33.04 -23.99 -28.24
C LEU A 202 -32.78 -24.05 -29.74
N ILE A 203 -31.80 -24.87 -30.16
CA ILE A 203 -31.57 -25.21 -31.56
C ILE A 203 -32.02 -26.63 -31.78
N ASN A 204 -33.02 -26.85 -32.66
CA ASN A 204 -33.57 -28.14 -32.99
C ASN A 204 -34.10 -28.93 -31.79
N ASN A 205 -34.78 -28.29 -30.84
CA ASN A 205 -35.32 -28.88 -29.63
C ASN A 205 -34.28 -29.56 -28.68
N THR A 206 -33.02 -29.24 -28.84
CA THR A 206 -31.92 -29.63 -27.93
C THR A 206 -31.43 -28.43 -27.20
N GLU A 207 -31.27 -28.52 -25.86
CA GLU A 207 -30.64 -27.47 -25.05
C GLU A 207 -29.12 -27.47 -25.31
N ASN A 208 -28.68 -26.68 -26.29
CA ASN A 208 -27.29 -26.47 -26.55
C ASN A 208 -26.88 -25.11 -25.93
N GLY A 209 -26.00 -25.13 -24.92
CA GLY A 209 -25.40 -23.92 -24.39
C GLY A 209 -24.31 -23.37 -25.33
N ALA A 210 -24.43 -22.12 -25.72
CA ALA A 210 -23.37 -21.40 -26.43
C ALA A 210 -22.70 -20.39 -25.49
N TYR A 211 -21.37 -20.40 -25.47
CA TYR A 211 -20.60 -19.40 -24.73
C TYR A 211 -20.57 -18.10 -25.50
N GLY A 212 -21.00 -17.02 -24.82
CA GLY A 212 -20.83 -15.65 -25.29
C GLY A 212 -19.82 -14.89 -24.44
N TYR A 213 -19.24 -13.85 -25.02
CA TYR A 213 -18.37 -12.92 -24.33
C TYR A 213 -19.00 -11.55 -24.31
N TYR A 214 -18.88 -10.85 -23.20
CA TYR A 214 -19.36 -9.49 -23.04
C TYR A 214 -18.27 -8.62 -22.40
N PRO A 215 -18.24 -7.32 -22.67
CA PRO A 215 -17.35 -6.39 -21.98
C PRO A 215 -17.69 -6.33 -20.48
N ALA A 216 -16.81 -6.84 -19.62
CA ALA A 216 -17.05 -6.94 -18.16
C ALA A 216 -16.42 -5.79 -17.38
N LEU A 217 -15.34 -5.22 -17.90
CA LEU A 217 -14.60 -4.15 -17.26
C LEU A 217 -14.40 -3.01 -18.26
N THR A 218 -14.77 -1.79 -17.86
CA THR A 218 -14.54 -0.58 -18.65
C THR A 218 -13.05 -0.24 -18.67
N PRO A 219 -12.40 -0.12 -19.84
CA PRO A 219 -11.02 0.35 -19.88
C PRO A 219 -10.91 1.81 -19.45
N ASN A 220 -9.83 2.17 -18.79
CA ASN A 220 -9.46 3.55 -18.52
C ASN A 220 -7.96 3.77 -18.81
N TYR A 221 -7.69 4.33 -19.97
CA TYR A 221 -6.33 4.61 -20.45
C TYR A 221 -5.70 5.87 -19.83
N ASN A 222 -6.43 6.59 -18.97
CA ASN A 222 -5.97 7.79 -18.27
C ASN A 222 -5.76 7.54 -16.76
N LEU A 223 -5.96 6.30 -16.29
CA LEU A 223 -5.83 5.99 -14.86
C LEU A 223 -4.39 6.17 -14.37
N GLY A 224 -4.18 7.14 -13.49
CA GLY A 224 -2.88 7.54 -12.98
C GLY A 224 -2.77 7.43 -11.46
N TRP A 225 -1.72 8.02 -10.92
CA TRP A 225 -1.42 8.04 -9.51
C TRP A 225 -2.41 8.90 -8.72
N GLU A 226 -2.93 8.37 -7.63
CA GLU A 226 -3.50 9.16 -6.55
C GLU A 226 -2.36 9.87 -5.81
N LYS A 227 -2.55 11.15 -5.46
CA LYS A 227 -1.51 11.99 -4.85
C LYS A 227 -1.98 12.58 -3.54
N THR A 228 -1.18 12.43 -2.50
CA THR A 228 -1.41 13.05 -1.19
C THR A 228 -0.30 14.07 -0.90
N ALA A 229 -0.66 15.34 -0.86
CA ALA A 229 0.21 16.41 -0.41
C ALA A 229 0.02 16.64 1.08
N THR A 230 1.11 16.57 1.85
CA THR A 230 1.12 16.76 3.31
C THR A 230 2.00 17.92 3.68
N ALA A 231 1.46 18.89 4.43
CA ALA A 231 2.20 19.96 5.12
C ALA A 231 2.12 19.72 6.61
N ASN A 232 3.25 19.85 7.31
CA ASN A 232 3.34 19.69 8.76
C ASN A 232 4.22 20.79 9.36
N ILE A 233 3.78 21.31 10.52
CA ILE A 233 4.57 22.12 11.43
C ILE A 233 4.57 21.44 12.79
N GLY A 234 5.76 21.25 13.38
CA GLY A 234 5.91 20.56 14.66
C GLY A 234 6.94 21.25 15.55
N ILE A 235 6.75 21.10 16.85
CA ILE A 235 7.67 21.55 17.89
C ILE A 235 7.98 20.35 18.77
N ASP A 236 9.26 19.99 18.88
CA ASP A 236 9.78 19.05 19.88
C ASP A 236 10.30 19.85 21.07
N PHE A 237 9.91 19.49 22.28
CA PHE A 237 10.35 20.16 23.50
C PHE A 237 10.83 19.17 24.55
N GLY A 238 11.73 19.67 25.41
CA GLY A 238 12.23 18.93 26.56
C GLY A 238 12.65 19.87 27.66
N PHE A 239 12.24 19.60 28.90
CA PHE A 239 12.53 20.40 30.07
C PHE A 239 13.12 19.54 31.18
N PHE A 240 13.92 20.17 32.05
CA PHE A 240 14.49 19.57 33.26
C PHE A 240 15.26 18.26 32.98
N ASN A 241 16.24 18.32 32.08
CA ASN A 241 16.98 17.14 31.59
C ASN A 241 16.07 16.08 30.98
N ASN A 242 15.10 16.53 30.16
CA ASN A 242 14.07 15.70 29.52
C ASN A 242 13.14 14.94 30.48
N ARG A 243 13.04 15.36 31.75
CA ARG A 243 12.01 14.79 32.66
C ARG A 243 10.61 15.05 32.16
N ILE A 244 10.40 16.15 31.45
CA ILE A 244 9.20 16.45 30.69
C ILE A 244 9.63 16.64 29.26
N SER A 245 9.15 15.81 28.35
CA SER A 245 9.45 15.92 26.92
C SER A 245 8.22 15.61 26.08
N GLY A 246 8.22 16.05 24.84
CA GLY A 246 7.09 15.75 23.96
C GLY A 246 7.21 16.44 22.62
N SER A 247 6.15 16.30 21.85
CA SER A 247 5.97 16.99 20.58
C SER A 247 4.55 17.49 20.40
N LEU A 248 4.42 18.58 19.68
CA LEU A 248 3.15 19.10 19.17
C LEU A 248 3.29 19.23 17.66
N ASP A 249 2.42 18.55 16.92
CA ASP A 249 2.36 18.57 15.47
C ASP A 249 1.00 19.08 14.99
N ILE A 250 1.01 19.94 13.97
CA ILE A 250 -0.17 20.41 13.25
C ILE A 250 0.03 20.10 11.80
N TYR A 251 -0.91 19.38 11.20
CA TYR A 251 -0.77 18.95 9.81
C TYR A 251 -2.02 19.22 8.99
N GLN A 252 -1.80 19.26 7.67
CA GLN A 252 -2.82 19.26 6.65
C GLN A 252 -2.42 18.30 5.55
N GLN A 253 -3.31 17.38 5.21
CA GLN A 253 -3.20 16.47 4.08
C GLN A 253 -4.28 16.79 3.05
N LYS A 254 -3.91 16.78 1.78
CA LYS A 254 -4.84 16.90 0.65
C LYS A 254 -4.56 15.76 -0.30
N THR A 255 -5.52 14.87 -0.45
CA THR A 255 -5.49 13.80 -1.44
C THR A 255 -6.29 14.23 -2.66
N SER A 256 -5.72 14.08 -3.82
CA SER A 256 -6.34 14.34 -5.12
C SER A 256 -6.25 13.11 -6.01
N ASP A 257 -7.10 13.08 -7.01
CA ASP A 257 -7.11 12.01 -8.01
C ASP A 257 -7.32 10.63 -7.37
N LEU A 258 -8.24 10.53 -6.38
CA LEU A 258 -8.54 9.31 -5.66
C LEU A 258 -8.85 8.17 -6.63
N LEU A 259 -8.22 7.02 -6.44
CA LEU A 259 -8.46 5.81 -7.20
C LEU A 259 -9.74 5.14 -6.71
N MET A 260 -10.84 5.32 -7.43
CA MET A 260 -12.16 4.84 -7.04
C MET A 260 -12.92 4.19 -8.20
N GLN A 261 -13.79 3.24 -7.87
CA GLN A 261 -14.78 2.75 -8.80
C GLN A 261 -16.01 3.66 -8.77
N LYS A 262 -16.31 4.30 -9.89
CA LYS A 262 -17.55 5.08 -10.09
C LYS A 262 -18.63 4.26 -10.79
N LYS A 263 -19.88 4.48 -10.41
CA LYS A 263 -21.02 3.93 -11.15
C LYS A 263 -21.10 4.62 -12.51
N VAL A 264 -21.33 3.84 -13.56
CA VAL A 264 -21.56 4.33 -14.90
C VAL A 264 -23.00 3.98 -15.36
N PRO A 265 -23.61 4.75 -16.26
CA PRO A 265 -24.95 4.44 -16.75
C PRO A 265 -24.98 3.04 -17.38
N SER A 266 -26.03 2.26 -17.09
CA SER A 266 -26.18 0.90 -17.62
C SER A 266 -26.27 0.84 -19.16
N SER A 267 -26.62 1.95 -19.78
CA SER A 267 -26.60 2.11 -21.25
C SER A 267 -25.21 1.95 -21.87
N THR A 268 -24.13 2.08 -21.08
CA THR A 268 -22.74 1.83 -21.52
C THR A 268 -22.40 0.35 -21.60
N GLY A 269 -23.24 -0.53 -21.07
CA GLY A 269 -22.99 -1.96 -20.93
C GLY A 269 -22.16 -2.34 -19.68
N TYR A 270 -21.78 -1.35 -18.87
CA TYR A 270 -20.98 -1.55 -17.66
C TYR A 270 -21.71 -1.02 -16.42
N SER A 271 -21.36 -1.53 -15.26
CA SER A 271 -21.87 -1.04 -13.97
C SER A 271 -20.91 -0.11 -13.25
N LEU A 272 -19.60 -0.39 -13.38
CA LEU A 272 -18.53 0.31 -12.68
C LEU A 272 -17.35 0.58 -13.62
N ALA A 273 -16.65 1.68 -13.37
CA ALA A 273 -15.40 2.04 -14.03
C ALA A 273 -14.40 2.59 -13.01
N TRP A 274 -13.15 2.17 -13.10
CA TRP A 274 -12.07 2.79 -12.34
C TRP A 274 -11.76 4.17 -12.90
N ASP A 275 -11.58 5.14 -12.01
CA ASP A 275 -11.23 6.51 -12.40
C ASP A 275 -10.49 7.24 -11.28
N ASN A 276 -9.74 8.29 -11.65
CA ASN A 276 -9.15 9.23 -10.71
C ASN A 276 -10.18 10.31 -10.39
N VAL A 277 -11.01 10.12 -9.35
CA VAL A 277 -12.11 11.02 -9.01
C VAL A 277 -12.15 11.33 -7.53
N GLY A 278 -12.52 12.58 -7.23
CA GLY A 278 -12.67 13.02 -5.86
C GLY A 278 -11.36 13.53 -5.24
N LYS A 279 -11.57 14.25 -4.16
CA LYS A 279 -10.50 14.84 -3.33
C LYS A 279 -10.93 14.76 -1.89
N THR A 280 -9.96 14.54 -1.01
CA THR A 280 -10.17 14.64 0.44
C THR A 280 -9.19 15.61 1.06
N GLU A 281 -9.59 16.22 2.16
CA GLU A 281 -8.75 17.05 2.99
C GLU A 281 -8.84 16.55 4.42
N ASN A 282 -7.68 16.27 5.03
CA ASN A 282 -7.57 15.93 6.44
C ASN A 282 -6.67 16.96 7.14
N LYS A 283 -7.11 17.46 8.31
CA LYS A 283 -6.36 18.37 9.17
C LYS A 283 -6.36 17.81 10.57
N GLY A 284 -5.22 17.91 11.24
CA GLY A 284 -5.12 17.39 12.59
C GLY A 284 -4.10 18.09 13.45
N VAL A 285 -4.24 17.83 14.74
CA VAL A 285 -3.31 18.22 15.80
C VAL A 285 -2.96 16.99 16.60
N GLU A 286 -1.68 16.76 16.82
CA GLU A 286 -1.15 15.66 17.62
C GLU A 286 -0.25 16.18 18.71
N LEU A 287 -0.48 15.74 19.95
CA LEU A 287 0.29 16.10 21.12
C LEU A 287 0.77 14.84 21.81
N VAL A 288 2.06 14.76 22.05
CA VAL A 288 2.69 13.71 22.85
C VAL A 288 3.42 14.37 24.02
N ILE A 289 3.18 13.90 25.23
CA ILE A 289 3.87 14.34 26.44
C ILE A 289 4.36 13.10 27.19
N ASN A 290 5.66 13.04 27.44
CA ASN A 290 6.29 12.01 28.26
C ASN A 290 6.84 12.66 29.50
N THR A 291 6.53 12.10 30.67
CA THR A 291 7.02 12.62 31.96
C THR A 291 7.67 11.51 32.79
N GLN A 292 8.82 11.82 33.33
CA GLN A 292 9.47 10.99 34.33
C GLN A 292 9.17 11.57 35.73
N ASN A 293 8.07 11.09 36.34
CA ASN A 293 7.57 11.64 37.60
C ASN A 293 8.53 11.31 38.78
N PHE A 294 8.91 10.02 38.87
CA PHE A 294 9.88 9.52 39.80
C PHE A 294 10.87 8.58 39.12
N ASN A 295 12.13 8.69 39.51
CA ASN A 295 13.17 7.77 39.06
C ASN A 295 14.17 7.56 40.20
N GLN A 296 13.88 6.61 41.08
CA GLN A 296 14.71 6.19 42.20
C GLN A 296 15.13 4.74 42.02
N LYS A 297 16.12 4.30 42.83
CA LYS A 297 16.71 2.98 42.71
C LYS A 297 15.68 1.83 42.73
N ASP A 298 14.67 1.95 43.57
CA ASP A 298 13.69 0.88 43.82
C ASP A 298 12.28 1.22 43.31
N PHE A 299 12.10 2.42 42.75
CA PHE A 299 10.80 2.87 42.26
C PHE A 299 10.95 3.85 41.09
N SER A 300 10.29 3.55 39.98
CA SER A 300 10.20 4.46 38.83
C SER A 300 8.75 4.63 38.42
N TRP A 301 8.35 5.86 38.11
CA TRP A 301 7.04 6.20 37.57
C TRP A 301 7.18 7.16 36.40
N ASN A 302 6.77 6.67 35.23
CA ASN A 302 6.69 7.46 33.99
C ASN A 302 5.22 7.58 33.59
N THR A 303 4.87 8.67 32.90
CA THR A 303 3.54 8.87 32.31
C THR A 303 3.72 9.30 30.89
N ASP A 304 3.04 8.60 29.98
CA ASP A 304 2.97 8.91 28.57
C ASP A 304 1.53 9.33 28.25
N TYR A 305 1.38 10.53 27.69
CA TYR A 305 0.10 11.06 27.28
C TYR A 305 0.12 11.36 25.79
N THR A 306 -0.87 10.85 25.07
CA THR A 306 -1.07 11.14 23.64
C THR A 306 -2.47 11.69 23.42
N PHE A 307 -2.54 12.75 22.62
CA PHE A 307 -3.79 13.34 22.17
C PHE A 307 -3.74 13.57 20.66
N THR A 308 -4.78 13.09 19.98
CA THR A 308 -4.92 13.28 18.52
C THR A 308 -6.32 13.79 18.22
N LEU A 309 -6.39 14.85 17.44
CA LEU A 309 -7.62 15.38 16.88
C LEU A 309 -7.44 15.48 15.37
N ASN A 310 -8.27 14.80 14.60
CA ASN A 310 -8.29 14.94 13.16
C ASN A 310 -9.69 15.26 12.64
N ARG A 311 -9.76 15.92 11.49
CA ARG A 311 -11.01 16.19 10.76
C ARG A 311 -10.79 16.00 9.28
N GLU A 312 -11.53 15.08 8.75
CA GLU A 312 -11.52 14.77 7.33
C GLU A 312 -12.81 15.25 6.65
N LYS A 313 -12.70 15.68 5.40
CA LYS A 313 -13.83 16.05 4.55
C LYS A 313 -13.53 15.69 3.10
N ILE A 314 -14.57 15.35 2.36
CA ILE A 314 -14.55 15.24 0.91
C ILE A 314 -14.70 16.66 0.34
N THR A 315 -13.92 17.00 -0.69
CA THR A 315 -13.87 18.38 -1.26
C THR A 315 -14.10 18.39 -2.76
#